data_9f61cc39e730d34f39b941757e5f4b74
#
_entry.id   9f61cc39e730d34f39b941757e5f4b74
#
_cell.length_a   1.000
_cell.length_b   1.000
_cell.length_c   1.000
_cell.angle_alpha   90.00
_cell.angle_beta   90.00
_cell.angle_gamma   90.00
#
_symmetry.space_group_name_H-M   'P 1'
#
loop_
_entity.id
_entity.type
_entity.pdbx_description
1 polymer ?
#
loop_
_entity_poly.entity_id
_entity_poly.type
_entity_poly.pdbx_seq_one_letter_code
_entity_poly.pdbx_strand_id
1 'polypeptide(L)'
;MAMARLEDPELEVPGASLPGLVRLGLLLGMAAPTAQEVLDSWRAPGAQAPVGVGERGMFSIDLVRDGPHGLVGGTTGSGKSEFLRTLVAGLAARNDPTSLTFILIDFKGGAAFKTCERLPHTIGTISNLDAQMADRALRALEAEMTYRQRVFAGAGEGVDNLDAYLATNPTEPMPRLLLVVDEFAMLAKEYPDVLSSLVSVGAVGRTLGVHMILATQRPAGVVNDDILANTNMRVALRVQSREDSSNVIDVPDAAAIGRQQKGRALVKLGQDDITPVQTALVTG
;
A
#
# COMPACT_ATOMS: atom_id res chain seq x y z
N MET A 1 0.18 -5.14 49.63
CA MET A 1 0.07 -6.38 48.83
C MET A 1 -0.40 -6.01 47.46
N ALA A 2 0.47 -6.02 46.47
CA ALA A 2 0.11 -5.81 45.08
C ALA A 2 -0.42 -7.15 44.55
N MET A 3 -1.67 -7.16 44.08
CA MET A 3 -2.21 -8.31 43.36
C MET A 3 -1.50 -8.36 42.00
N ALA A 4 -0.68 -9.39 41.76
CA ALA A 4 -0.23 -9.74 40.43
C ALA A 4 -1.47 -10.07 39.59
N ARG A 5 -1.65 -9.37 38.46
CA ARG A 5 -2.62 -9.78 37.44
C ARG A 5 -2.16 -11.16 36.94
N LEU A 6 -2.97 -12.17 37.20
CA LEU A 6 -2.88 -13.43 36.49
C LEU A 6 -3.25 -13.12 35.02
N GLU A 7 -2.23 -13.08 34.16
CA GLU A 7 -2.44 -13.11 32.72
C GLU A 7 -2.92 -14.52 32.38
N ASP A 8 -4.09 -14.59 31.75
CA ASP A 8 -4.65 -15.84 31.27
C ASP A 8 -3.80 -16.29 30.05
N PRO A 9 -3.10 -17.42 30.12
CA PRO A 9 -2.24 -17.88 29.03
C PRO A 9 -3.02 -18.29 27.76
N GLU A 10 -4.37 -18.36 27.81
CA GLU A 10 -5.20 -18.66 26.65
C GLU A 10 -5.61 -17.40 25.87
N LEU A 11 -5.31 -16.19 26.36
CA LEU A 11 -5.51 -14.93 25.67
C LEU A 11 -4.17 -14.41 25.11
N GLU A 12 -3.51 -15.18 24.24
CA GLU A 12 -2.40 -14.66 23.44
C GLU A 12 -2.95 -13.60 22.47
N VAL A 13 -2.76 -12.34 22.82
CA VAL A 13 -3.02 -11.24 21.89
C VAL A 13 -2.09 -11.40 20.67
N PRO A 14 -2.60 -11.58 19.46
CA PRO A 14 -1.77 -11.77 18.28
C PRO A 14 -0.66 -10.72 18.20
N GLY A 15 0.60 -11.17 18.13
CA GLY A 15 1.76 -10.31 18.05
C GLY A 15 2.23 -9.70 19.37
N ALA A 16 1.89 -10.28 20.52
CA ALA A 16 2.38 -9.82 21.84
C ALA A 16 3.92 -9.78 21.94
N SER A 17 4.61 -10.68 21.24
CA SER A 17 6.07 -10.76 21.17
C SER A 17 6.74 -9.77 20.21
N LEU A 18 5.97 -9.02 19.42
CA LEU A 18 6.52 -8.09 18.42
C LEU A 18 7.08 -6.82 19.06
N PRO A 19 8.17 -6.24 18.50
CA PRO A 19 8.75 -5.00 19.00
C PRO A 19 7.74 -3.84 18.95
N GLY A 20 7.88 -2.87 19.87
CA GLY A 20 7.04 -1.68 19.89
C GLY A 20 7.43 -0.62 18.85
N LEU A 21 8.65 -0.70 18.29
CA LEU A 21 9.17 0.23 17.31
C LEU A 21 10.11 -0.50 16.33
N VAL A 22 9.91 -0.25 15.05
CA VAL A 22 10.76 -0.73 13.96
C VAL A 22 11.12 0.46 13.07
N ARG A 23 12.37 0.57 12.65
CA ARG A 23 12.82 1.63 11.72
C ARG A 23 13.08 1.04 10.34
N LEU A 24 12.52 1.67 9.32
CA LEU A 24 12.64 1.20 7.93
C LEU A 24 14.12 1.14 7.48
N GLY A 25 14.91 2.14 7.82
CA GLY A 25 16.32 2.15 7.48
C GLY A 25 17.09 0.91 7.97
N LEU A 26 16.75 0.39 9.15
CA LEU A 26 17.34 -0.85 9.66
C LEU A 26 16.89 -2.08 8.86
N LEU A 27 15.62 -2.14 8.46
CA LEU A 27 15.11 -3.24 7.64
C LEU A 27 15.72 -3.26 6.24
N LEU A 28 16.06 -2.08 5.71
CA LEU A 28 16.73 -1.92 4.42
C LEU A 28 18.25 -2.18 4.51
N GLY A 29 18.80 -2.31 5.72
CA GLY A 29 20.26 -2.30 5.92
C GLY A 29 20.89 -0.92 5.70
N MET A 30 20.08 0.14 5.72
CA MET A 30 20.44 1.52 5.39
C MET A 30 20.05 2.45 6.55
N ALA A 31 20.74 2.33 7.70
CA ALA A 31 20.42 3.14 8.88
C ALA A 31 20.64 4.64 8.65
N ALA A 32 21.66 5.00 7.86
CA ALA A 32 21.95 6.37 7.41
C ALA A 32 22.46 6.29 5.96
N PRO A 33 21.56 6.11 4.96
CA PRO A 33 21.96 5.79 3.61
C PRO A 33 22.71 6.94 2.93
N THR A 34 23.78 6.59 2.24
CA THR A 34 24.43 7.46 1.27
C THR A 34 23.69 7.39 -0.07
N ALA A 35 23.85 8.40 -0.91
CA ALA A 35 23.29 8.38 -2.27
C ALA A 35 23.79 7.15 -3.06
N GLN A 36 25.05 6.74 -2.86
CA GLN A 36 25.62 5.59 -3.57
C GLN A 36 24.96 4.27 -3.14
N GLU A 37 24.70 4.06 -1.84
CA GLU A 37 24.01 2.87 -1.35
C GLU A 37 22.58 2.76 -1.93
N VAL A 38 21.87 3.90 -2.05
CA VAL A 38 20.55 3.92 -2.69
C VAL A 38 20.66 3.57 -4.18
N LEU A 39 21.60 4.18 -4.91
CA LEU A 39 21.81 3.87 -6.33
C LEU A 39 22.21 2.40 -6.54
N ASP A 40 23.02 1.83 -5.66
CA ASP A 40 23.42 0.43 -5.75
C ASP A 40 22.22 -0.51 -5.47
N SER A 41 21.31 -0.14 -4.58
CA SER A 41 20.09 -0.92 -4.33
C SER A 41 19.13 -0.94 -5.54
N TRP A 42 19.16 0.06 -6.39
CA TRP A 42 18.35 0.14 -7.61
C TRP A 42 18.79 -0.82 -8.74
N ARG A 43 20.00 -1.40 -8.64
CA ARG A 43 20.51 -2.37 -9.64
C ARG A 43 19.75 -3.69 -9.68
N ALA A 44 19.01 -4.00 -8.61
CA ALA A 44 18.16 -5.18 -8.53
C ALA A 44 16.72 -4.75 -8.17
N PRO A 45 16.00 -4.09 -9.10
CA PRO A 45 14.65 -3.60 -8.84
C PRO A 45 13.69 -4.74 -8.56
N GLY A 46 12.67 -4.47 -7.76
CA GLY A 46 11.65 -5.45 -7.42
C GLY A 46 10.41 -4.79 -6.82
N ALA A 47 9.27 -5.40 -7.07
CA ALA A 47 7.99 -4.92 -6.55
C ALA A 47 7.80 -5.16 -5.05
N GLN A 48 8.84 -5.65 -4.36
CA GLN A 48 8.82 -6.00 -2.95
C GLN A 48 9.37 -4.87 -2.07
N ALA A 49 8.65 -4.55 -1.00
CA ALA A 49 9.09 -3.62 0.04
C ALA A 49 9.04 -4.24 1.42
N PRO A 50 10.09 -4.12 2.25
CA PRO A 50 10.00 -4.40 3.67
C PRO A 50 9.11 -3.34 4.33
N VAL A 51 8.10 -3.76 5.07
CA VAL A 51 7.14 -2.86 5.70
C VAL A 51 7.09 -2.98 7.22
N GLY A 52 7.78 -3.97 7.79
CA GLY A 52 7.78 -4.20 9.24
C GLY A 52 8.44 -5.50 9.65
N VAL A 53 8.12 -5.93 10.86
CA VAL A 53 8.58 -7.18 11.46
C VAL A 53 7.36 -7.98 11.92
N GLY A 54 7.30 -9.22 11.50
CA GLY A 54 6.36 -10.24 11.99
C GLY A 54 7.05 -11.23 12.90
N GLU A 55 6.34 -12.23 13.37
CA GLU A 55 6.89 -13.28 14.27
C GLU A 55 8.07 -14.06 13.65
N ARG A 56 8.11 -14.17 12.33
CA ARG A 56 9.16 -14.86 11.56
C ARG A 56 10.31 -13.93 11.13
N GLY A 57 10.35 -12.70 11.62
CA GLY A 57 11.35 -11.70 11.26
C GLY A 57 10.82 -10.64 10.30
N MET A 58 11.68 -10.14 9.41
CA MET A 58 11.31 -9.08 8.46
C MET A 58 10.09 -9.46 7.60
N PHE A 59 9.08 -8.60 7.61
CA PHE A 59 7.87 -8.75 6.81
C PHE A 59 7.89 -7.80 5.63
N SER A 60 7.70 -8.34 4.45
CA SER A 60 7.69 -7.59 3.19
C SER A 60 6.40 -7.82 2.42
N ILE A 61 5.98 -6.81 1.68
CA ILE A 61 4.85 -6.86 0.75
C ILE A 61 5.40 -6.78 -0.67
N ASP A 62 4.87 -7.59 -1.57
CA ASP A 62 5.21 -7.61 -2.99
C ASP A 62 3.97 -7.25 -3.82
N LEU A 63 4.06 -6.13 -4.57
CA LEU A 63 2.92 -5.63 -5.35
C LEU A 63 2.47 -6.59 -6.46
N VAL A 64 3.36 -7.42 -6.97
CA VAL A 64 3.05 -8.38 -8.05
C VAL A 64 2.49 -9.67 -7.48
N ARG A 65 3.18 -10.24 -6.49
CA ARG A 65 2.82 -11.53 -5.89
C ARG A 65 1.60 -11.42 -5.00
N ASP A 66 1.61 -10.43 -4.08
CA ASP A 66 0.60 -10.28 -3.03
C ASP A 66 -0.56 -9.36 -3.46
N GLY A 67 -0.32 -8.57 -4.55
CA GLY A 67 -1.27 -7.64 -5.11
C GLY A 67 -2.22 -8.27 -6.16
N PRO A 68 -2.61 -7.50 -7.17
CA PRO A 68 -2.06 -6.20 -7.60
C PRO A 68 -2.47 -5.00 -6.75
N HIS A 69 -3.56 -5.08 -6.00
CA HIS A 69 -4.11 -3.95 -5.24
C HIS A 69 -4.24 -4.29 -3.76
N GLY A 70 -4.24 -3.24 -2.94
CA GLY A 70 -4.33 -3.37 -1.50
C GLY A 70 -5.38 -2.46 -0.86
N LEU A 71 -5.91 -2.94 0.27
CA LEU A 71 -6.83 -2.22 1.14
C LEU A 71 -6.18 -2.03 2.51
N VAL A 72 -6.18 -0.80 3.01
CA VAL A 72 -5.58 -0.45 4.30
C VAL A 72 -6.62 0.22 5.20
N GLY A 73 -6.97 -0.42 6.30
CA GLY A 73 -7.85 0.13 7.33
C GLY A 73 -7.08 0.60 8.56
N GLY A 74 -7.48 1.73 9.15
CA GLY A 74 -6.88 2.16 10.41
C GLY A 74 -7.36 3.52 10.88
N THR A 75 -7.81 3.61 12.13
CA THR A 75 -8.32 4.87 12.70
C THR A 75 -7.19 5.89 12.93
N THR A 76 -7.58 7.13 13.23
CA THR A 76 -6.62 8.21 13.55
C THR A 76 -5.66 7.79 14.66
N GLY A 77 -4.37 8.00 14.44
CA GLY A 77 -3.30 7.65 15.39
C GLY A 77 -2.98 6.16 15.46
N SER A 78 -3.52 5.31 14.58
CA SER A 78 -3.16 3.89 14.50
C SER A 78 -1.78 3.65 13.85
N GLY A 79 -1.28 4.61 13.04
CA GLY A 79 -0.08 4.47 12.22
C GLY A 79 -0.35 4.29 10.73
N LYS A 80 -1.61 4.43 10.26
CA LYS A 80 -1.99 4.21 8.86
C LYS A 80 -1.15 5.04 7.87
N SER A 81 -1.05 6.35 8.07
CA SER A 81 -0.27 7.21 7.17
C SER A 81 1.24 6.94 7.25
N GLU A 82 1.75 6.50 8.42
CA GLU A 82 3.14 6.03 8.55
C GLU A 82 3.37 4.75 7.75
N PHE A 83 2.44 3.79 7.82
CA PHE A 83 2.49 2.57 7.02
C PHE A 83 2.52 2.88 5.52
N LEU A 84 1.66 3.79 5.04
CA LEU A 84 1.64 4.20 3.63
C LEU A 84 2.98 4.84 3.21
N ARG A 85 3.54 5.71 4.05
CA ARG A 85 4.88 6.29 3.83
C ARG A 85 5.98 5.23 3.82
N THR A 86 5.91 4.27 4.72
CA THR A 86 6.86 3.15 4.80
C THR A 86 6.82 2.30 3.54
N LEU A 87 5.63 1.97 3.03
CA LEU A 87 5.47 1.24 1.78
C LEU A 87 6.08 2.01 0.59
N VAL A 88 5.72 3.29 0.43
CA VAL A 88 6.26 4.16 -0.64
C VAL A 88 7.77 4.30 -0.53
N ALA A 89 8.30 4.60 0.65
CA ALA A 89 9.73 4.76 0.87
C ALA A 89 10.52 3.45 0.67
N GLY A 90 9.97 2.32 1.14
CA GLY A 90 10.57 1.01 0.96
C GLY A 90 10.67 0.58 -0.51
N LEU A 91 9.61 0.88 -1.27
CA LEU A 91 9.60 0.66 -2.72
C LEU A 91 10.58 1.59 -3.45
N ALA A 92 10.58 2.89 -3.11
CA ALA A 92 11.49 3.87 -3.71
C ALA A 92 12.96 3.57 -3.41
N ALA A 93 13.27 3.04 -2.23
CA ALA A 93 14.64 2.66 -1.87
C ALA A 93 15.18 1.48 -2.71
N ARG A 94 14.30 0.67 -3.31
CA ARG A 94 14.68 -0.54 -4.07
C ARG A 94 14.45 -0.46 -5.57
N ASN A 95 13.87 0.63 -6.05
CA ASN A 95 13.55 0.80 -7.47
C ASN A 95 14.02 2.17 -7.94
N ASP A 96 14.57 2.23 -9.12
CA ASP A 96 14.80 3.51 -9.79
C ASP A 96 13.48 4.06 -10.37
N PRO A 97 13.42 5.37 -10.69
CA PRO A 97 12.20 6.00 -11.23
C PRO A 97 11.78 5.49 -12.63
N THR A 98 12.66 4.80 -13.35
CA THR A 98 12.30 4.18 -14.65
C THR A 98 11.64 2.81 -14.48
N SER A 99 11.75 2.22 -13.28
CA SER A 99 11.16 0.92 -12.92
C SER A 99 9.86 1.05 -12.16
N LEU A 100 9.70 2.11 -11.35
CA LEU A 100 8.51 2.34 -10.52
C LEU A 100 8.23 3.83 -10.33
N THR A 101 6.95 4.22 -10.49
CA THR A 101 6.48 5.59 -10.26
C THR A 101 5.26 5.61 -9.34
N PHE A 102 5.03 6.76 -8.70
CA PHE A 102 3.92 6.96 -7.77
C PHE A 102 2.99 8.10 -8.17
N ILE A 103 1.69 7.90 -7.97
CA ILE A 103 0.69 8.95 -7.85
C ILE A 103 0.12 8.87 -6.43
N LEU A 104 0.24 9.96 -5.68
CA LEU A 104 -0.14 10.02 -4.27
C LEU A 104 -1.35 10.96 -4.11
N ILE A 105 -2.43 10.42 -3.56
CA ILE A 105 -3.71 11.14 -3.39
C ILE A 105 -4.05 11.17 -1.91
N ASP A 106 -4.19 12.37 -1.34
CA ASP A 106 -4.56 12.57 0.06
C ASP A 106 -5.73 13.56 0.16
N PHE A 107 -6.91 13.04 0.48
CA PHE A 107 -8.13 13.83 0.64
C PHE A 107 -8.19 14.66 1.93
N LYS A 108 -7.21 14.52 2.84
CA LYS A 108 -7.17 15.23 4.13
C LYS A 108 -6.21 16.42 4.18
N GLY A 109 -5.86 16.99 3.03
CA GLY A 109 -5.04 18.18 2.97
C GLY A 109 -3.54 17.94 2.77
N GLY A 110 -3.14 16.80 2.21
CA GLY A 110 -1.79 16.56 1.71
C GLY A 110 -0.73 16.25 2.76
N ALA A 111 -1.09 16.12 4.05
CA ALA A 111 -0.11 15.90 5.11
C ALA A 111 0.49 14.49 5.10
N ALA A 112 -0.26 13.49 4.60
CA ALA A 112 0.18 12.10 4.63
C ALA A 112 1.42 11.85 3.76
N PHE A 113 1.51 12.49 2.59
CA PHE A 113 2.56 12.23 1.60
C PHE A 113 3.53 13.39 1.35
N LYS A 114 3.47 14.46 2.14
CA LYS A 114 4.29 15.67 1.92
C LYS A 114 5.79 15.38 1.78
N THR A 115 6.32 14.42 2.51
CA THR A 115 7.73 14.00 2.40
C THR A 115 7.99 13.14 1.15
N CYS A 116 6.99 12.39 0.69
CA CYS A 116 7.08 11.53 -0.49
C CYS A 116 6.95 12.32 -1.80
N GLU A 117 6.41 13.54 -1.80
CA GLU A 117 6.32 14.42 -2.97
C GLU A 117 7.69 14.74 -3.59
N ARG A 118 8.74 14.71 -2.77
CA ARG A 118 10.11 15.02 -3.18
C ARG A 118 10.86 13.82 -3.77
N LEU A 119 10.28 12.64 -3.75
CA LEU A 119 10.89 11.46 -4.36
C LEU A 119 10.89 11.61 -5.89
N PRO A 120 11.99 11.27 -6.58
CA PRO A 120 12.04 11.32 -8.04
C PRO A 120 11.05 10.38 -8.73
N HIS A 121 10.51 9.41 -7.99
CA HIS A 121 9.47 8.47 -8.43
C HIS A 121 8.07 9.09 -8.47
N THR A 122 7.82 10.18 -7.73
CA THR A 122 6.50 10.77 -7.59
C THR A 122 6.20 11.65 -8.80
N ILE A 123 5.33 11.16 -9.69
CA ILE A 123 4.95 11.86 -10.92
C ILE A 123 3.69 12.71 -10.76
N GLY A 124 2.96 12.56 -9.65
CA GLY A 124 1.78 13.35 -9.35
C GLY A 124 1.37 13.27 -7.89
N THR A 125 0.91 14.40 -7.35
CA THR A 125 0.29 14.50 -6.02
C THR A 125 -1.03 15.25 -6.12
N ILE A 126 -2.06 14.76 -5.42
CA ILE A 126 -3.37 15.39 -5.38
C ILE A 126 -3.75 15.53 -3.90
N SER A 127 -3.84 16.77 -3.42
CA SER A 127 -4.14 17.07 -2.00
C SER A 127 -5.50 17.71 -1.77
N ASN A 128 -6.08 18.29 -2.80
CA ASN A 128 -7.43 18.88 -2.76
C ASN A 128 -8.14 18.48 -4.06
N LEU A 129 -9.03 17.52 -3.97
CA LEU A 129 -9.77 17.03 -5.12
C LEU A 129 -11.11 17.77 -5.21
N ASP A 130 -11.28 18.57 -6.25
CA ASP A 130 -12.59 18.96 -6.72
C ASP A 130 -13.09 17.98 -7.81
N ALA A 131 -14.35 18.07 -8.17
CA ALA A 131 -14.97 17.19 -9.18
C ALA A 131 -14.20 17.20 -10.52
N GLN A 132 -13.67 18.35 -10.89
CA GLN A 132 -12.97 18.55 -12.16
C GLN A 132 -11.58 17.88 -12.12
N MET A 133 -10.89 17.94 -10.99
CA MET A 133 -9.60 17.25 -10.78
C MET A 133 -9.78 15.74 -10.70
N ALA A 134 -10.86 15.26 -10.06
CA ALA A 134 -11.18 13.84 -9.98
C ALA A 134 -11.41 13.25 -11.38
N ASP A 135 -12.24 13.89 -12.20
CA ASP A 135 -12.50 13.48 -13.58
C ASP A 135 -11.23 13.50 -14.44
N ARG A 136 -10.40 14.53 -14.31
CA ARG A 136 -9.13 14.63 -15.03
C ARG A 136 -8.14 13.54 -14.63
N ALA A 137 -8.01 13.23 -13.33
CA ALA A 137 -7.14 12.18 -12.84
C ALA A 137 -7.59 10.81 -13.37
N LEU A 138 -8.91 10.55 -13.37
CA LEU A 138 -9.46 9.32 -13.91
C LEU A 138 -9.17 9.19 -15.42
N ARG A 139 -9.48 10.23 -16.20
CA ARG A 139 -9.19 10.23 -17.65
C ARG A 139 -7.71 10.04 -17.97
N ALA A 140 -6.82 10.64 -17.17
CA ALA A 140 -5.39 10.46 -17.33
C ALA A 140 -4.97 8.99 -17.05
N LEU A 141 -5.56 8.36 -16.04
CA LEU A 141 -5.32 6.96 -15.74
C LEU A 141 -5.85 6.03 -16.83
N GLU A 142 -7.05 6.25 -17.32
CA GLU A 142 -7.64 5.49 -18.45
C GLU A 142 -6.80 5.64 -19.74
N ALA A 143 -6.31 6.85 -20.01
CA ALA A 143 -5.43 7.12 -21.14
C ALA A 143 -4.09 6.37 -21.01
N GLU A 144 -3.51 6.34 -19.80
CA GLU A 144 -2.29 5.58 -19.49
C GLU A 144 -2.50 4.07 -19.69
N MET A 145 -3.63 3.54 -19.21
CA MET A 145 -3.97 2.13 -19.41
C MET A 145 -4.08 1.78 -20.91
N THR A 146 -4.77 2.62 -21.68
CA THR A 146 -4.91 2.48 -23.13
C THR A 146 -3.57 2.58 -23.84
N TYR A 147 -2.70 3.49 -23.41
CA TYR A 147 -1.35 3.63 -23.93
C TYR A 147 -0.53 2.35 -23.70
N ARG A 148 -0.52 1.81 -22.48
CA ARG A 148 0.20 0.57 -22.15
C ARG A 148 -0.28 -0.60 -22.99
N GLN A 149 -1.59 -0.79 -23.15
CA GLN A 149 -2.15 -1.83 -24.01
C GLN A 149 -1.69 -1.74 -25.44
N ARG A 150 -1.65 -0.52 -26.01
CA ARG A 150 -1.16 -0.28 -27.38
C ARG A 150 0.33 -0.58 -27.52
N VAL A 151 1.13 -0.17 -26.54
CA VAL A 151 2.58 -0.43 -26.54
C VAL A 151 2.83 -1.94 -26.49
N PHE A 152 2.15 -2.68 -25.62
CA PHE A 152 2.33 -4.13 -25.53
C PHE A 152 1.88 -4.83 -26.81
N ALA A 153 0.73 -4.50 -27.36
CA ALA A 153 0.25 -5.04 -28.62
C ALA A 153 1.20 -4.75 -29.80
N GLY A 154 1.92 -3.63 -29.78
CA GLY A 154 2.91 -3.28 -30.79
C GLY A 154 4.29 -3.91 -30.58
N ALA A 155 4.57 -4.48 -29.41
CA ALA A 155 5.90 -5.03 -29.08
C ALA A 155 6.15 -6.46 -29.60
N GLY A 156 5.11 -7.15 -30.06
CA GLY A 156 5.23 -8.48 -30.66
C GLY A 156 4.16 -9.46 -30.21
N GLU A 157 4.14 -10.62 -30.85
CA GLU A 157 3.21 -11.70 -30.51
C GLU A 157 3.49 -12.24 -29.10
N GLY A 158 2.45 -12.39 -28.29
CA GLY A 158 2.55 -12.89 -26.91
C GLY A 158 2.94 -11.84 -25.87
N VAL A 159 3.12 -10.55 -26.26
CA VAL A 159 3.37 -9.45 -25.32
C VAL A 159 2.04 -8.83 -24.91
N ASP A 160 1.46 -9.34 -23.82
CA ASP A 160 0.13 -8.94 -23.31
C ASP A 160 0.19 -8.34 -21.90
N ASN A 161 1.38 -8.29 -21.30
CA ASN A 161 1.57 -7.78 -19.94
C ASN A 161 2.93 -7.08 -19.80
N LEU A 162 3.09 -6.31 -18.70
CA LEU A 162 4.30 -5.53 -18.47
C LEU A 162 5.56 -6.39 -18.37
N ASP A 163 5.50 -7.55 -17.71
CA ASP A 163 6.68 -8.39 -17.53
C ASP A 163 7.15 -8.99 -18.87
N ALA A 164 6.22 -9.41 -19.72
CA ALA A 164 6.51 -9.85 -21.08
C ALA A 164 7.10 -8.70 -21.91
N TYR A 165 6.55 -7.49 -21.77
CA TYR A 165 7.10 -6.31 -22.44
C TYR A 165 8.53 -6.00 -22.00
N LEU A 166 8.80 -5.98 -20.71
CA LEU A 166 10.15 -5.73 -20.19
C LEU A 166 11.15 -6.83 -20.59
N ALA A 167 10.70 -8.07 -20.74
CA ALA A 167 11.54 -9.18 -21.21
C ALA A 167 12.00 -9.01 -22.67
N THR A 168 11.36 -8.16 -23.47
CA THR A 168 11.84 -7.81 -24.82
C THR A 168 13.05 -6.87 -24.82
N ASN A 169 13.50 -6.41 -23.64
CA ASN A 169 14.53 -5.38 -23.48
C ASN A 169 14.24 -4.11 -24.30
N PRO A 170 13.09 -3.45 -24.09
CA PRO A 170 12.70 -2.30 -24.87
C PRO A 170 13.68 -1.13 -24.63
N THR A 171 13.88 -0.28 -25.64
CA THR A 171 14.69 0.94 -25.53
C THR A 171 14.08 1.95 -24.54
N GLU A 172 12.77 1.93 -24.40
CA GLU A 172 12.03 2.75 -23.45
C GLU A 172 11.27 1.83 -22.48
N PRO A 173 11.88 1.47 -21.34
CA PRO A 173 11.23 0.65 -20.34
C PRO A 173 10.04 1.41 -19.75
N MET A 174 8.94 0.69 -19.49
CA MET A 174 7.74 1.23 -18.89
C MET A 174 7.74 0.96 -17.39
N PRO A 175 7.71 1.98 -16.51
CA PRO A 175 7.69 1.77 -15.09
C PRO A 175 6.35 1.15 -14.63
N ARG A 176 6.38 0.38 -13.55
CA ARG A 176 5.17 0.10 -12.78
C ARG A 176 4.62 1.40 -12.23
N LEU A 177 3.31 1.50 -12.15
CA LEU A 177 2.63 2.67 -11.58
C LEU A 177 1.90 2.25 -10.31
N LEU A 178 2.20 2.91 -9.19
CA LEU A 178 1.48 2.72 -7.92
C LEU A 178 0.67 3.96 -7.58
N LEU A 179 -0.66 3.81 -7.54
CA LEU A 179 -1.56 4.79 -6.96
C LEU A 179 -1.72 4.50 -5.46
N VAL A 180 -1.53 5.51 -4.63
CA VAL A 180 -1.85 5.42 -3.20
C VAL A 180 -2.90 6.47 -2.87
N VAL A 181 -4.07 6.02 -2.42
CA VAL A 181 -5.21 6.89 -2.09
C VAL A 181 -5.44 6.84 -0.58
N ASP A 182 -5.07 7.90 0.13
CA ASP A 182 -5.41 8.04 1.55
C ASP A 182 -6.81 8.64 1.71
N GLU A 183 -7.64 7.98 2.52
CA GLU A 183 -9.04 8.32 2.79
C GLU A 183 -9.97 8.23 1.56
N PHE A 184 -9.93 7.09 0.86
CA PHE A 184 -10.81 6.86 -0.29
C PHE A 184 -12.32 6.91 0.07
N ALA A 185 -12.68 6.85 1.35
CA ALA A 185 -14.04 7.04 1.81
C ALA A 185 -14.62 8.41 1.42
N MET A 186 -13.76 9.43 1.34
CA MET A 186 -14.16 10.76 0.82
C MET A 186 -14.50 10.66 -0.66
N LEU A 187 -13.68 9.95 -1.44
CA LEU A 187 -13.93 9.70 -2.85
C LEU A 187 -15.25 8.96 -3.06
N ALA A 188 -15.49 7.89 -2.29
CA ALA A 188 -16.71 7.11 -2.35
C ALA A 188 -17.98 7.95 -2.09
N LYS A 189 -17.88 8.89 -1.16
CA LYS A 189 -18.99 9.75 -0.76
C LYS A 189 -19.28 10.88 -1.75
N GLU A 190 -18.20 11.54 -2.20
CA GLU A 190 -18.31 12.77 -3.02
C GLU A 190 -18.29 12.48 -4.52
N TYR A 191 -17.61 11.41 -4.93
CA TYR A 191 -17.39 11.04 -6.32
C TYR A 191 -17.53 9.52 -6.55
N PRO A 192 -18.71 8.93 -6.33
CA PRO A 192 -18.89 7.46 -6.40
C PRO A 192 -18.56 6.87 -7.78
N ASP A 193 -18.85 7.62 -8.86
CA ASP A 193 -18.52 7.20 -10.22
C ASP A 193 -17.00 7.10 -10.45
N VAL A 194 -16.24 8.02 -9.87
CA VAL A 194 -14.76 7.98 -9.92
C VAL A 194 -14.22 6.78 -9.18
N LEU A 195 -14.76 6.46 -8.00
CA LEU A 195 -14.36 5.26 -7.27
C LEU A 195 -14.66 3.99 -8.05
N SER A 196 -15.87 3.87 -8.63
CA SER A 196 -16.26 2.72 -9.44
C SER A 196 -15.35 2.54 -10.65
N SER A 197 -14.96 3.63 -11.30
CA SER A 197 -14.02 3.61 -12.41
C SER A 197 -12.61 3.22 -11.98
N LEU A 198 -12.12 3.70 -10.83
CA LEU A 198 -10.84 3.27 -10.27
C LEU A 198 -10.81 1.77 -9.98
N VAL A 199 -11.88 1.23 -9.40
CA VAL A 199 -12.01 -0.21 -9.13
C VAL A 199 -12.00 -0.99 -10.45
N SER A 200 -12.68 -0.51 -11.48
CA SER A 200 -12.70 -1.12 -12.82
C SER A 200 -11.32 -1.09 -13.48
N VAL A 201 -10.59 0.02 -13.36
CA VAL A 201 -9.18 0.13 -13.78
C VAL A 201 -8.32 -0.88 -13.01
N GLY A 202 -8.60 -1.07 -11.73
CA GLY A 202 -7.95 -2.06 -10.90
C GLY A 202 -8.05 -3.49 -11.46
N ALA A 203 -9.21 -3.89 -11.97
CA ALA A 203 -9.42 -5.23 -12.54
C ALA A 203 -8.47 -5.56 -13.71
N VAL A 204 -8.09 -4.57 -14.50
CA VAL A 204 -7.18 -4.71 -15.66
C VAL A 204 -5.74 -4.35 -15.33
N GLY A 205 -5.51 -3.61 -14.25
CA GLY A 205 -4.22 -3.02 -13.87
C GLY A 205 -3.09 -4.05 -13.65
N ARG A 206 -3.43 -5.27 -13.22
CA ARG A 206 -2.46 -6.34 -12.96
C ARG A 206 -1.54 -6.57 -14.17
N THR A 207 -2.11 -6.82 -15.32
CA THR A 207 -1.36 -7.10 -16.55
C THR A 207 -0.59 -5.89 -17.05
N LEU A 208 -1.13 -4.69 -16.81
CA LEU A 208 -0.54 -3.44 -17.25
C LEU A 208 0.52 -2.86 -16.29
N GLY A 209 0.78 -3.54 -15.16
CA GLY A 209 1.73 -3.06 -14.15
C GLY A 209 1.24 -1.83 -13.41
N VAL A 210 -0.09 -1.67 -13.27
CA VAL A 210 -0.72 -0.61 -12.50
C VAL A 210 -1.27 -1.19 -11.20
N HIS A 211 -0.80 -0.65 -10.08
CA HIS A 211 -1.15 -1.09 -8.73
C HIS A 211 -1.86 0.02 -7.99
N MET A 212 -2.73 -0.34 -7.04
CA MET A 212 -3.49 0.62 -6.26
C MET A 212 -3.55 0.22 -4.79
N ILE A 213 -3.32 1.18 -3.90
CA ILE A 213 -3.54 1.05 -2.46
C ILE A 213 -4.64 2.00 -2.05
N LEU A 214 -5.75 1.46 -1.59
CA LEU A 214 -6.88 2.21 -1.05
C LEU A 214 -6.81 2.21 0.47
N ALA A 215 -6.74 3.37 1.09
CA ALA A 215 -6.67 3.49 2.53
C ALA A 215 -7.85 4.29 3.09
N THR A 216 -8.39 3.87 4.25
CA THR A 216 -9.49 4.57 4.93
C THR A 216 -9.40 4.46 6.44
N GLN A 217 -9.94 5.44 7.13
CA GLN A 217 -10.13 5.40 8.59
C GLN A 217 -11.42 4.72 9.00
N ARG A 218 -12.39 4.64 8.10
CA ARG A 218 -13.72 4.06 8.32
C ARG A 218 -14.06 3.08 7.22
N PRO A 219 -13.65 1.82 7.34
CA PRO A 219 -13.96 0.79 6.36
C PRO A 219 -15.45 0.48 6.25
N ALA A 220 -16.17 0.50 7.38
CA ALA A 220 -17.60 0.22 7.41
C ALA A 220 -18.40 1.19 6.54
N GLY A 221 -19.25 0.65 5.69
CA GLY A 221 -20.13 1.41 4.79
C GLY A 221 -19.45 1.94 3.52
N VAL A 222 -18.15 1.69 3.33
CA VAL A 222 -17.40 2.14 2.14
C VAL A 222 -16.78 0.96 1.41
N VAL A 223 -16.24 0.00 2.15
CA VAL A 223 -15.71 -1.24 1.58
C VAL A 223 -16.87 -2.12 1.17
N ASN A 224 -16.89 -2.51 -0.10
CA ASN A 224 -17.90 -3.38 -0.70
C ASN A 224 -17.23 -4.58 -1.40
N ASP A 225 -18.05 -5.50 -1.90
CA ASP A 225 -17.58 -6.72 -2.55
C ASP A 225 -16.70 -6.46 -3.77
N ASP A 226 -16.96 -5.39 -4.53
CA ASP A 226 -16.16 -5.03 -5.71
C ASP A 226 -14.74 -4.59 -5.30
N ILE A 227 -14.61 -3.81 -4.24
CA ILE A 227 -13.31 -3.44 -3.69
C ILE A 227 -12.59 -4.68 -3.15
N LEU A 228 -13.29 -5.52 -2.39
CA LEU A 228 -12.71 -6.73 -1.81
C LEU A 228 -12.26 -7.73 -2.87
N ALA A 229 -13.03 -7.89 -3.95
CA ALA A 229 -12.69 -8.79 -5.06
C ALA A 229 -11.40 -8.38 -5.79
N ASN A 230 -11.05 -7.09 -5.77
CA ASN A 230 -9.88 -6.56 -6.46
C ASN A 230 -8.69 -6.30 -5.53
N THR A 231 -8.86 -6.40 -4.20
CA THR A 231 -7.80 -6.13 -3.21
C THR A 231 -7.40 -7.40 -2.47
N ASN A 232 -6.33 -8.05 -2.91
CA ASN A 232 -5.80 -9.27 -2.29
C ASN A 232 -4.91 -8.98 -1.08
N MET A 233 -4.23 -7.84 -1.08
CA MET A 233 -3.40 -7.38 0.03
C MET A 233 -4.24 -6.53 0.97
N ARG A 234 -4.45 -7.00 2.20
CA ARG A 234 -5.30 -6.33 3.18
C ARG A 234 -4.56 -6.10 4.48
N VAL A 235 -4.56 -4.86 4.95
CA VAL A 235 -3.84 -4.45 6.15
C VAL A 235 -4.80 -3.72 7.08
N ALA A 236 -5.03 -4.26 8.26
CA ALA A 236 -5.80 -3.60 9.31
C ALA A 236 -4.88 -3.20 10.47
N LEU A 237 -4.62 -1.92 10.60
CA LEU A 237 -4.10 -1.36 11.83
C LEU A 237 -5.25 -1.26 12.85
N ARG A 238 -4.99 -0.69 14.03
CA ARG A 238 -6.07 -0.49 15.00
C ARG A 238 -7.25 0.25 14.37
N VAL A 239 -8.43 -0.36 14.44
CA VAL A 239 -9.71 0.19 13.97
C VAL A 239 -10.64 0.48 15.15
N GLN A 240 -11.80 1.09 14.88
CA GLN A 240 -12.71 1.56 15.92
C GLN A 240 -13.68 0.47 16.41
N SER A 241 -14.08 -0.41 15.49
CA SER A 241 -15.07 -1.47 15.75
C SER A 241 -14.62 -2.82 15.18
N ARG A 242 -15.26 -3.88 15.68
CA ARG A 242 -15.11 -5.23 15.15
C ARG A 242 -15.56 -5.32 13.69
N GLU A 243 -16.60 -4.58 13.33
CA GLU A 243 -17.12 -4.49 11.99
C GLU A 243 -16.09 -3.85 11.03
N ASP A 244 -15.43 -2.75 11.42
CA ASP A 244 -14.36 -2.13 10.65
C ASP A 244 -13.22 -3.12 10.37
N SER A 245 -12.85 -3.94 11.36
CA SER A 245 -11.83 -4.98 11.19
C SER A 245 -12.29 -6.03 10.18
N SER A 246 -13.49 -6.57 10.37
CA SER A 246 -14.03 -7.62 9.50
C SER A 246 -14.21 -7.13 8.06
N ASN A 247 -14.56 -5.87 7.85
CA ASN A 247 -14.65 -5.28 6.51
C ASN A 247 -13.29 -5.17 5.78
N VAL A 248 -12.17 -5.22 6.49
CA VAL A 248 -10.84 -5.19 5.87
C VAL A 248 -10.23 -6.58 5.74
N ILE A 249 -10.18 -7.34 6.85
CA ILE A 249 -9.40 -8.60 6.94
C ILE A 249 -10.25 -9.83 7.25
N ASP A 250 -11.58 -9.73 7.18
CA ASP A 250 -12.57 -10.79 7.41
C ASP A 250 -12.63 -11.33 8.87
N VAL A 251 -11.86 -10.74 9.81
CA VAL A 251 -11.87 -11.07 11.25
C VAL A 251 -11.94 -9.82 12.12
N PRO A 252 -12.45 -9.91 13.35
CA PRO A 252 -12.69 -8.75 14.22
C PRO A 252 -11.45 -8.25 14.99
N ASP A 253 -10.31 -8.91 14.85
CA ASP A 253 -9.17 -8.88 15.78
C ASP A 253 -8.41 -7.54 15.78
N ALA A 254 -8.41 -6.79 14.67
CA ALA A 254 -7.75 -5.48 14.62
C ALA A 254 -8.39 -4.45 15.54
N ALA A 255 -9.65 -4.66 15.98
CA ALA A 255 -10.31 -3.83 16.98
C ALA A 255 -9.71 -4.02 18.39
N ALA A 256 -9.06 -5.15 18.64
CA ALA A 256 -8.40 -5.44 19.91
C ALA A 256 -6.98 -4.83 20.03
N ILE A 257 -6.42 -4.31 18.94
CA ILE A 257 -5.12 -3.64 18.97
C ILE A 257 -5.17 -2.42 19.89
N GLY A 258 -4.31 -2.40 20.92
CA GLY A 258 -4.27 -1.35 21.93
C GLY A 258 -3.85 0.01 21.39
N ARG A 259 -4.31 1.09 22.01
CA ARG A 259 -3.94 2.46 21.63
C ARG A 259 -2.44 2.74 21.72
N GLN A 260 -1.74 2.04 22.62
CA GLN A 260 -0.30 2.16 22.80
C GLN A 260 0.51 1.40 21.73
N GLN A 261 -0.11 0.47 21.02
CA GLN A 261 0.51 -0.35 19.99
C GLN A 261 0.41 0.35 18.61
N LYS A 262 0.95 1.57 18.52
CA LYS A 262 0.96 2.31 17.26
C LYS A 262 1.77 1.56 16.19
N GLY A 263 1.22 1.47 14.98
CA GLY A 263 1.84 0.74 13.88
C GLY A 263 1.68 -0.79 13.99
N ARG A 264 1.01 -1.32 15.01
CA ARG A 264 0.61 -2.72 15.03
C ARG A 264 -0.47 -2.93 13.98
N ALA A 265 -0.31 -3.98 13.16
CA ALA A 265 -1.22 -4.32 12.08
C ALA A 265 -1.45 -5.83 12.02
N LEU A 266 -2.58 -6.20 11.49
CA LEU A 266 -2.89 -7.55 11.03
C LEU A 266 -2.94 -7.52 9.51
N VAL A 267 -2.16 -8.38 8.88
CA VAL A 267 -2.00 -8.42 7.41
C VAL A 267 -2.55 -9.74 6.88
N LYS A 268 -3.40 -9.65 5.86
CA LYS A 268 -3.94 -10.79 5.11
C LYS A 268 -3.50 -10.65 3.65
N LEU A 269 -2.83 -11.68 3.13
CA LEU A 269 -2.35 -11.74 1.75
C LEU A 269 -3.12 -12.85 1.01
N GLY A 270 -4.05 -12.45 0.16
CA GLY A 270 -4.90 -13.40 -0.57
C GLY A 270 -5.77 -14.25 0.37
N GLN A 271 -5.62 -15.57 0.27
CA GLN A 271 -6.31 -16.55 1.11
C GLN A 271 -5.47 -17.01 2.30
N ASP A 272 -4.27 -16.44 2.47
CA ASP A 272 -3.35 -16.83 3.54
C ASP A 272 -3.88 -16.44 4.92
N ASP A 273 -3.28 -17.05 5.95
CA ASP A 273 -3.54 -16.74 7.34
C ASP A 273 -3.16 -15.29 7.68
N ILE A 274 -3.86 -14.75 8.66
CA ILE A 274 -3.60 -13.40 9.14
C ILE A 274 -2.28 -13.38 9.93
N THR A 275 -1.38 -12.50 9.50
CA THR A 275 -0.07 -12.31 10.13
C THR A 275 -0.03 -11.01 10.93
N PRO A 276 0.25 -11.06 12.25
CA PRO A 276 0.52 -9.87 13.03
C PRO A 276 1.88 -9.27 12.65
N VAL A 277 1.92 -7.96 12.45
CA VAL A 277 3.11 -7.21 12.01
C VAL A 277 3.23 -5.92 12.81
N GLN A 278 4.43 -5.61 13.29
CA GLN A 278 4.78 -4.26 13.71
C GLN A 278 5.33 -3.52 12.50
N THR A 279 4.57 -2.55 12.01
CA THR A 279 4.97 -1.76 10.84
C THR A 279 6.15 -0.84 11.16
N ALA A 280 6.99 -0.62 10.17
CA ALA A 280 8.16 0.23 10.35
C ALA A 280 7.81 1.72 10.22
N LEU A 281 8.67 2.57 10.77
CA LEU A 281 8.67 4.02 10.60
C LEU A 281 9.77 4.44 9.62
N VAL A 282 9.45 5.39 8.74
CA VAL A 282 10.45 6.04 7.86
C VAL A 282 11.27 7.05 8.64
N THR A 283 10.59 7.83 9.49
CA THR A 283 11.18 8.91 10.28
C THR A 283 11.14 8.58 11.77
N GLY A 284 12.22 8.90 12.49
CA GLY A 284 12.31 8.74 13.94
C GLY A 284 13.70 8.98 14.46
#